data_e4301e5d98c4b5aa8a7eed1c8fb2ddfb
#
_entry.id   e4301e5d98c4b5aa8a7eed1c8fb2ddfb
#
_cell.length_a   1.000
_cell.length_b   1.000
_cell.length_c   1.000
_cell.angle_alpha   90.00
_cell.angle_beta   90.00
_cell.angle_gamma   90.00
#
_symmetry.space_group_name_H-M   'P 1'
#
loop_
_entity.id
_entity.type
_entity.pdbx_description
1 polymer ?
#
loop_
_entity_poly.entity_id
_entity_poly.type
_entity_poly.pdbx_seq_one_letter_code
_entity_poly.pdbx_strand_id
1 'polypeptide(L)'
;MAFNVPPPMNIDDPAARVHLTIAPGETGEQAAKMIREPGLVENHDVRISSRMRARLSAASDAVVITELSEAVQGVSDTEPTNWYWAVKPLKSGEIPLHVSLEALLKIDGEVTPRLVKVYDGSMTVTVTGIQRLEEFSKENWKWLWTAILVPVTGVFWKRKEKPKGDESTTVDD
;
A
#
# COMPACT_ATOMS: atom_id res chain seq x y z
N MET A 1 -22.91 5.28 -9.51
CA MET A 1 -21.90 5.10 -8.49
C MET A 1 -20.52 5.06 -9.12
N ALA A 2 -19.52 5.61 -8.45
CA ALA A 2 -18.13 5.51 -8.88
C ALA A 2 -17.20 5.44 -7.66
N PHE A 3 -15.99 4.90 -7.84
CA PHE A 3 -14.92 4.93 -6.84
C PHE A 3 -13.55 4.98 -7.52
N ASN A 4 -12.52 5.51 -6.81
CA ASN A 4 -11.16 5.50 -7.32
C ASN A 4 -10.35 4.34 -6.73
N VAL A 5 -9.50 3.76 -7.58
CA VAL A 5 -8.41 2.88 -7.17
C VAL A 5 -7.14 3.73 -7.11
N PRO A 6 -6.41 3.78 -5.99
CA PRO A 6 -5.21 4.60 -5.87
C PRO A 6 -4.18 4.29 -6.96
N PRO A 7 -3.42 5.30 -7.44
CA PRO A 7 -2.34 5.06 -8.38
C PRO A 7 -1.20 4.26 -7.73
N PRO A 8 -0.28 3.69 -8.53
CA PRO A 8 0.94 3.10 -7.98
C PRO A 8 1.65 4.07 -7.02
N MET A 9 2.04 3.58 -5.85
CA MET A 9 2.64 4.39 -4.80
C MET A 9 3.84 3.70 -4.16
N ASN A 10 4.68 4.46 -3.45
CA ASN A 10 5.76 3.89 -2.66
C ASN A 10 5.26 3.49 -1.26
N ILE A 11 5.90 2.51 -0.64
CA ILE A 11 5.54 2.04 0.72
C ILE A 11 5.63 3.16 1.77
N ASP A 12 6.55 4.13 1.57
CA ASP A 12 6.73 5.26 2.48
C ASP A 12 5.85 6.47 2.15
N ASP A 13 5.14 6.45 1.03
CA ASP A 13 4.21 7.52 0.68
C ASP A 13 3.14 7.70 1.76
N PRO A 14 2.58 8.89 1.92
CA PRO A 14 1.43 9.09 2.80
C PRO A 14 0.26 8.20 2.37
N ALA A 15 -0.67 7.97 3.30
CA ALA A 15 -1.87 7.17 3.01
C ALA A 15 -2.63 7.74 1.81
N ALA A 16 -2.95 6.87 0.85
CA ALA A 16 -3.79 7.22 -0.28
C ALA A 16 -5.25 7.33 0.15
N ARG A 17 -5.98 8.25 -0.47
CA ARG A 17 -7.44 8.36 -0.24
C ARG A 17 -8.21 7.54 -1.26
N VAL A 18 -9.11 6.71 -0.78
CA VAL A 18 -10.15 6.03 -1.58
C VAL A 18 -11.47 6.74 -1.33
N HIS A 19 -12.15 7.08 -2.39
CA HIS A 19 -13.43 7.78 -2.40
C HIS A 19 -14.45 6.96 -3.19
N LEU A 20 -15.59 6.68 -2.59
CA LEU A 20 -16.77 6.10 -3.22
C LEU A 20 -17.87 7.13 -3.21
N THR A 21 -18.52 7.35 -4.35
CA THR A 21 -19.67 8.23 -4.48
C THR A 21 -20.88 7.51 -5.09
N ILE A 22 -22.06 7.77 -4.55
CA ILE A 22 -23.36 7.43 -5.15
C ILE A 22 -24.05 8.73 -5.49
N ALA A 23 -24.37 8.94 -6.75
CA ALA A 23 -25.12 10.10 -7.23
C ALA A 23 -26.49 9.64 -7.76
N PRO A 24 -27.58 9.96 -7.06
CA PRO A 24 -28.93 9.60 -7.48
C PRO A 24 -29.31 10.30 -8.79
N GLY A 25 -30.01 9.58 -9.67
CA GLY A 25 -30.43 10.13 -10.96
C GLY A 25 -29.31 10.28 -12.01
N GLU A 26 -28.07 10.07 -11.61
CA GLU A 26 -26.90 10.16 -12.47
C GLU A 26 -26.40 8.77 -12.91
N THR A 27 -25.82 8.69 -14.10
CA THR A 27 -25.14 7.47 -14.56
C THR A 27 -23.84 7.25 -13.80
N GLY A 28 -23.31 6.02 -13.84
CA GLY A 28 -22.00 5.73 -13.27
C GLY A 28 -20.89 6.64 -13.84
N GLU A 29 -20.94 6.98 -15.13
CA GLU A 29 -19.99 7.88 -15.77
C GLU A 29 -20.07 9.33 -15.23
N GLN A 30 -21.29 9.81 -14.94
CA GLN A 30 -21.49 11.12 -14.34
C GLN A 30 -20.99 11.14 -12.89
N ALA A 31 -21.26 10.07 -12.13
CA ALA A 31 -20.71 9.90 -10.79
C ALA A 31 -19.16 9.88 -10.80
N ALA A 32 -18.54 9.27 -11.82
CA ALA A 32 -17.08 9.24 -11.96
C ALA A 32 -16.44 10.64 -12.06
N LYS A 33 -17.15 11.60 -12.68
CA LYS A 33 -16.69 13.00 -12.78
C LYS A 33 -16.69 13.75 -11.45
N MET A 34 -17.33 13.21 -10.43
CA MET A 34 -17.37 13.79 -9.07
C MET A 34 -16.17 13.38 -8.22
N ILE A 35 -15.47 12.31 -8.60
CA ILE A 35 -14.26 11.84 -7.91
C ILE A 35 -13.10 12.73 -8.34
N ARG A 36 -12.39 13.30 -7.35
CA ARG A 36 -11.23 14.18 -7.53
C ARG A 36 -9.93 13.52 -7.04
N GLU A 37 -10.04 12.44 -6.33
CA GLU A 37 -8.92 11.67 -5.84
C GLU A 37 -8.15 11.06 -7.02
N PRO A 38 -6.80 11.02 -6.95
CA PRO A 38 -5.98 10.48 -8.01
C PRO A 38 -6.19 8.96 -8.15
N GLY A 39 -5.98 8.45 -9.36
CA GLY A 39 -6.03 7.03 -9.68
C GLY A 39 -7.03 6.68 -10.77
N LEU A 40 -7.20 5.38 -10.99
CA LEU A 40 -8.19 4.87 -11.92
C LEU A 40 -9.58 4.99 -11.31
N VAL A 41 -10.51 5.63 -12.00
CA VAL A 41 -11.90 5.73 -11.54
C VAL A 41 -12.73 4.66 -12.23
N GLU A 42 -13.29 3.77 -11.43
CA GLU A 42 -14.26 2.77 -11.87
C GLU A 42 -15.69 3.28 -11.60
N ASN A 43 -16.62 2.95 -12.48
CA ASN A 43 -17.99 3.36 -12.36
C ASN A 43 -18.97 2.26 -12.77
N HIS A 44 -20.14 2.29 -12.15
CA HIS A 44 -21.18 1.30 -12.38
C HIS A 44 -22.56 1.86 -12.03
N ASP A 45 -23.58 1.36 -12.70
CA ASP A 45 -24.96 1.62 -12.30
C ASP A 45 -25.37 0.65 -11.20
N VAL A 46 -25.91 1.19 -10.11
CA VAL A 46 -26.34 0.42 -8.95
C VAL A 46 -27.75 0.81 -8.51
N ARG A 47 -28.45 -0.14 -7.93
CA ARG A 47 -29.72 0.17 -7.26
C ARG A 47 -29.45 0.80 -5.91
N ILE A 48 -30.07 1.94 -5.67
CA ILE A 48 -29.92 2.74 -4.46
C ILE A 48 -31.05 2.40 -3.49
N SER A 49 -30.76 2.40 -2.20
CA SER A 49 -31.70 2.35 -1.10
C SER A 49 -31.51 3.59 -0.24
N SER A 50 -32.53 4.02 0.49
CA SER A 50 -32.48 5.18 1.39
C SER A 50 -31.43 5.07 2.51
N ARG A 51 -30.93 3.86 2.78
CA ARG A 51 -29.88 3.62 3.77
C ARG A 51 -28.92 2.56 3.25
N MET A 52 -27.66 2.92 3.14
CA MET A 52 -26.63 2.06 2.58
C MET A 52 -25.41 1.98 3.49
N ARG A 53 -24.67 0.90 3.36
CA ARG A 53 -23.37 0.69 3.99
C ARG A 53 -22.34 0.45 2.91
N ALA A 54 -21.23 1.18 2.98
CA ALA A 54 -20.05 0.89 2.17
C ALA A 54 -18.90 0.42 3.08
N ARG A 55 -18.10 -0.53 2.59
CA ARG A 55 -16.91 -1.05 3.26
C ARG A 55 -15.79 -1.22 2.25
N LEU A 56 -14.60 -0.83 2.66
CA LEU A 56 -13.36 -1.15 1.96
C LEU A 56 -12.60 -2.21 2.76
N SER A 57 -12.13 -3.24 2.10
CA SER A 57 -11.33 -4.31 2.71
C SER A 57 -10.17 -4.73 1.84
N ALA A 58 -9.13 -5.26 2.46
CA ALA A 58 -7.93 -5.81 1.84
C ALA A 58 -7.32 -6.85 2.78
N ALA A 59 -6.24 -7.51 2.37
CA ALA A 59 -5.46 -8.37 3.27
C ALA A 59 -4.90 -7.51 4.43
N SER A 60 -5.22 -7.87 5.68
CA SER A 60 -4.95 -7.09 6.89
C SER A 60 -3.46 -6.91 7.19
N ASP A 61 -2.61 -7.78 6.66
CA ASP A 61 -1.16 -7.73 6.79
C ASP A 61 -0.47 -6.90 5.69
N ALA A 62 -1.22 -6.49 4.65
CA ALA A 62 -0.71 -5.73 3.51
C ALA A 62 -0.98 -4.23 3.61
N VAL A 63 -2.07 -3.82 4.27
CA VAL A 63 -2.47 -2.41 4.39
C VAL A 63 -3.16 -2.13 5.73
N VAL A 64 -3.10 -0.86 6.14
CA VAL A 64 -3.98 -0.30 7.17
C VAL A 64 -5.04 0.54 6.47
N ILE A 65 -6.32 0.22 6.71
CA ILE A 65 -7.46 1.00 6.22
C ILE A 65 -8.06 1.76 7.39
N THR A 66 -8.18 3.07 7.24
CA THR A 66 -8.83 3.95 8.21
C THR A 66 -10.09 4.54 7.58
N GLU A 67 -11.23 4.34 8.22
CA GLU A 67 -12.50 4.97 7.81
C GLU A 67 -12.44 6.48 8.12
N LEU A 68 -12.70 7.32 7.11
CA LEU A 68 -12.74 8.78 7.22
C LEU A 68 -14.18 9.31 7.23
N SER A 69 -15.15 8.44 6.98
CA SER A 69 -16.58 8.72 7.03
C SER A 69 -17.32 7.54 7.66
N GLU A 70 -18.54 7.78 8.14
CA GLU A 70 -19.39 6.70 8.66
C GLU A 70 -19.66 5.64 7.58
N ALA A 71 -19.51 4.36 7.94
CA ALA A 71 -19.77 3.25 7.02
C ALA A 71 -21.23 3.18 6.59
N VAL A 72 -22.17 3.52 7.49
CA VAL A 72 -23.61 3.52 7.24
C VAL A 72 -24.07 4.94 7.07
N GLN A 73 -24.64 5.26 5.91
CA GLN A 73 -25.19 6.58 5.63
C GLN A 73 -26.60 6.50 5.07
N GLY A 74 -27.38 7.55 5.33
CA GLY A 74 -28.60 7.83 4.59
C GLY A 74 -28.23 8.31 3.19
N VAL A 75 -28.92 7.78 2.18
CA VAL A 75 -28.72 8.19 0.79
C VAL A 75 -29.84 9.15 0.41
N SER A 76 -29.47 10.37 0.01
CA SER A 76 -30.39 11.36 -0.51
C SER A 76 -30.93 10.95 -1.89
N ASP A 77 -32.11 11.41 -2.25
CA ASP A 77 -32.65 11.22 -3.60
C ASP A 77 -32.13 12.27 -4.60
N THR A 78 -31.46 13.32 -4.12
CA THR A 78 -31.06 14.48 -4.93
C THR A 78 -29.56 14.83 -4.80
N GLU A 79 -28.92 14.44 -3.71
CA GLU A 79 -27.53 14.81 -3.43
C GLU A 79 -26.60 13.59 -3.41
N PRO A 80 -25.37 13.73 -3.88
CA PRO A 80 -24.38 12.65 -3.81
C PRO A 80 -24.06 12.26 -2.36
N THR A 81 -23.96 10.96 -2.12
CA THR A 81 -23.50 10.40 -0.85
C THR A 81 -22.10 9.85 -1.03
N ASN A 82 -21.19 10.21 -0.11
CA ASN A 82 -19.76 9.95 -0.27
C ASN A 82 -19.20 9.16 0.92
N TRP A 83 -18.35 8.19 0.64
CA TRP A 83 -17.55 7.46 1.62
C TRP A 83 -16.07 7.65 1.32
N TYR A 84 -15.28 7.81 2.37
CA TYR A 84 -13.86 8.04 2.28
C TYR A 84 -13.09 7.11 3.21
N TRP A 85 -11.99 6.60 2.70
CA TRP A 85 -11.01 5.82 3.45
C TRP A 85 -9.61 6.33 3.19
N ALA A 86 -8.72 6.19 4.17
CA ALA A 86 -7.30 6.33 4.01
C ALA A 86 -6.68 4.93 4.00
N VAL A 87 -5.85 4.64 2.98
CA VAL A 87 -5.19 3.34 2.79
C VAL A 87 -3.69 3.55 2.87
N LYS A 88 -3.05 3.00 3.91
CA LYS A 88 -1.60 3.03 4.12
C LYS A 88 -1.03 1.65 3.85
N PRO A 89 -0.15 1.47 2.83
CA PRO A 89 0.48 0.19 2.58
C PRO A 89 1.48 -0.17 3.69
N LEU A 90 1.56 -1.47 4.01
CA LEU A 90 2.52 -2.08 4.92
C LEU A 90 3.49 -2.99 4.19
N LYS A 91 3.12 -3.47 3.00
CA LYS A 91 3.93 -4.35 2.16
C LYS A 91 3.97 -3.82 0.74
N SER A 92 5.05 -4.15 0.04
CA SER A 92 5.16 -3.91 -1.41
C SER A 92 4.51 -5.04 -2.21
N GLY A 93 4.14 -4.74 -3.44
CA GLY A 93 3.52 -5.68 -4.36
C GLY A 93 2.15 -5.21 -4.82
N GLU A 94 1.43 -6.10 -5.44
CA GLU A 94 0.04 -5.87 -5.84
C GLU A 94 -0.89 -6.26 -4.70
N ILE A 95 -1.68 -5.29 -4.24
CA ILE A 95 -2.57 -5.44 -3.08
C ILE A 95 -4.01 -5.33 -3.57
N PRO A 96 -4.79 -6.42 -3.51
CA PRO A 96 -6.19 -6.38 -3.87
C PRO A 96 -7.00 -5.58 -2.84
N LEU A 97 -7.86 -4.69 -3.35
CA LEU A 97 -8.81 -3.89 -2.60
C LEU A 97 -10.23 -4.31 -2.98
N HIS A 98 -11.07 -4.55 -2.00
CA HIS A 98 -12.47 -4.95 -2.20
C HIS A 98 -13.39 -3.89 -1.62
N VAL A 99 -14.21 -3.27 -2.48
CA VAL A 99 -15.27 -2.36 -2.06
C VAL A 99 -16.59 -3.10 -2.07
N SER A 100 -17.25 -3.20 -0.93
CA SER A 100 -18.61 -3.77 -0.83
C SER A 100 -19.63 -2.68 -0.53
N LEU A 101 -20.78 -2.78 -1.21
CA LEU A 101 -21.92 -1.90 -1.03
C LEU A 101 -23.16 -2.71 -0.66
N GLU A 102 -23.76 -2.38 0.47
CA GLU A 102 -24.94 -3.07 1.01
C GLU A 102 -26.11 -2.07 1.19
N ALA A 103 -27.30 -2.49 0.79
CA ALA A 103 -28.54 -1.82 1.16
C ALA A 103 -29.01 -2.34 2.54
N LEU A 104 -29.37 -1.43 3.43
CA LEU A 104 -29.92 -1.78 4.75
C LEU A 104 -31.45 -1.70 4.68
N LEU A 105 -32.07 -2.85 4.53
CA LEU A 105 -33.51 -2.99 4.40
C LEU A 105 -34.15 -3.22 5.78
N LYS A 106 -35.33 -2.66 6.00
CA LYS A 106 -36.11 -2.99 7.18
C LYS A 106 -37.14 -4.05 6.81
N ILE A 107 -36.94 -5.28 7.34
CA ILE A 107 -37.78 -6.45 7.10
C ILE A 107 -38.31 -6.88 8.47
N ASP A 108 -39.62 -6.97 8.62
CA ASP A 108 -40.29 -7.38 9.88
C ASP A 108 -39.83 -6.61 11.13
N GLY A 109 -39.45 -5.33 10.95
CA GLY A 109 -38.95 -4.48 12.02
C GLY A 109 -37.45 -4.51 12.24
N GLU A 110 -36.71 -5.50 11.69
CA GLU A 110 -35.30 -5.65 11.81
C GLU A 110 -34.53 -5.08 10.61
N VAL A 111 -33.31 -4.57 10.87
CA VAL A 111 -32.42 -4.08 9.81
C VAL A 111 -31.63 -5.24 9.24
N THR A 112 -31.96 -5.62 8.01
CA THR A 112 -31.31 -6.71 7.28
C THR A 112 -30.44 -6.15 6.18
N PRO A 113 -29.11 -6.39 6.20
CA PRO A 113 -28.22 -5.98 5.13
C PRO A 113 -28.42 -6.87 3.89
N ARG A 114 -28.51 -6.24 2.73
CA ARG A 114 -28.54 -6.89 1.43
C ARG A 114 -27.35 -6.42 0.60
N LEU A 115 -26.48 -7.34 0.25
CA LEU A 115 -25.36 -7.04 -0.64
C LEU A 115 -25.89 -6.59 -2.01
N VAL A 116 -25.49 -5.40 -2.42
CA VAL A 116 -25.85 -4.82 -3.73
C VAL A 116 -24.77 -5.16 -4.74
N LYS A 117 -23.52 -4.94 -4.40
CA LYS A 117 -22.37 -5.20 -5.27
C LYS A 117 -21.06 -5.30 -4.48
N VAL A 118 -20.12 -6.05 -5.06
CA VAL A 118 -18.70 -6.07 -4.67
C VAL A 118 -17.89 -5.64 -5.88
N TYR A 119 -16.88 -4.83 -5.64
CA TYR A 119 -15.91 -4.37 -6.64
C TYR A 119 -14.52 -4.75 -6.19
N ASP A 120 -13.75 -5.27 -7.11
CA ASP A 120 -12.38 -5.67 -6.91
C ASP A 120 -11.47 -4.74 -7.71
N GLY A 121 -10.55 -4.10 -7.02
CA GLY A 121 -9.48 -3.31 -7.61
C GLY A 121 -8.14 -3.77 -7.07
N SER A 122 -7.04 -3.39 -7.69
CA SER A 122 -5.72 -3.64 -7.13
C SER A 122 -4.89 -2.37 -7.07
N MET A 123 -4.15 -2.20 -5.98
CA MET A 123 -3.21 -1.12 -5.76
C MET A 123 -1.79 -1.67 -5.87
N THR A 124 -0.96 -1.03 -6.68
CA THR A 124 0.46 -1.40 -6.82
C THR A 124 1.32 -0.59 -5.86
N VAL A 125 2.09 -1.27 -5.00
CA VAL A 125 3.01 -0.65 -4.05
C VAL A 125 4.45 -1.02 -4.40
N THR A 126 5.28 0.00 -4.60
CA THR A 126 6.70 -0.14 -4.95
C THR A 126 7.59 0.17 -3.75
N VAL A 127 8.83 -0.33 -3.78
CA VAL A 127 9.90 -0.02 -2.83
C VAL A 127 11.09 0.51 -3.61
N THR A 128 11.64 1.65 -3.22
CA THR A 128 12.87 2.17 -3.83
C THR A 128 14.07 1.30 -3.49
N GLY A 129 15.09 1.29 -4.38
CA GLY A 129 16.29 0.44 -4.19
C GLY A 129 17.04 0.68 -2.87
N ILE A 130 17.00 1.90 -2.34
CA ILE A 130 17.62 2.27 -1.05
C ILE A 130 16.89 1.58 0.12
N GLN A 131 15.56 1.52 0.09
CA GLN A 131 14.75 0.84 1.11
C GLN A 131 15.03 -0.66 1.15
N ARG A 132 15.21 -1.30 -0.01
CA ARG A 132 15.63 -2.73 -0.08
C ARG A 132 16.98 -2.97 0.56
N LEU A 133 17.91 -2.01 0.45
CA LEU A 133 19.24 -2.09 1.06
C LEU A 133 19.17 -1.99 2.59
N GLU A 134 18.30 -1.16 3.13
CA GLU A 134 18.09 -1.01 4.58
C GLU A 134 17.45 -2.25 5.20
N GLU A 135 16.44 -2.83 4.57
CA GLU A 135 15.84 -4.09 5.02
C GLU A 135 16.85 -5.24 4.98
N PHE A 136 17.60 -5.37 3.88
CA PHE A 136 18.65 -6.38 3.75
C PHE A 136 19.75 -6.22 4.80
N SER A 137 20.14 -4.98 5.14
CA SER A 137 21.16 -4.71 6.15
C SER A 137 20.67 -5.05 7.57
N LYS A 138 19.39 -4.83 7.89
CA LYS A 138 18.81 -5.14 9.22
C LYS A 138 18.71 -6.64 9.48
N GLU A 139 18.30 -7.43 8.48
CA GLU A 139 18.19 -8.88 8.60
C GLU A 139 19.54 -9.61 8.56
N ASN A 140 20.50 -9.09 7.79
CA ASN A 140 21.77 -9.77 7.51
C ASN A 140 22.98 -9.06 8.14
N TRP A 141 22.78 -8.19 9.14
CA TRP A 141 23.86 -7.43 9.78
C TRP A 141 25.01 -8.32 10.29
N LYS A 142 24.71 -9.48 10.88
CA LYS A 142 25.70 -10.44 11.34
C LYS A 142 26.56 -11.01 10.20
N TRP A 143 25.94 -11.28 9.05
CA TRP A 143 26.64 -11.79 7.87
C TRP A 143 27.50 -10.71 7.20
N LEU A 144 27.02 -9.47 7.15
CA LEU A 144 27.78 -8.32 6.63
C LEU A 144 29.10 -8.10 7.40
N TRP A 145 29.06 -8.17 8.73
CA TRP A 145 30.23 -8.08 9.57
C TRP A 145 31.23 -9.19 9.30
N THR A 146 30.78 -10.41 9.13
CA THR A 146 31.64 -11.57 8.86
C THR A 146 32.23 -11.53 7.46
N ALA A 147 31.48 -11.10 6.45
CA ALA A 147 31.93 -11.10 5.05
C ALA A 147 32.86 -9.93 4.70
N ILE A 148 32.71 -8.77 5.37
CA ILE A 148 33.49 -7.57 5.05
C ILE A 148 34.68 -7.37 5.98
N LEU A 149 34.54 -7.61 7.29
CA LEU A 149 35.62 -7.36 8.26
C LEU A 149 36.72 -8.42 8.22
N VAL A 150 36.39 -9.68 7.98
CA VAL A 150 37.39 -10.77 7.95
C VAL A 150 38.42 -10.61 6.83
N PRO A 151 38.05 -10.31 5.56
CA PRO A 151 39.06 -10.12 4.51
C PRO A 151 39.88 -8.83 4.67
N VAL A 152 39.31 -7.76 5.27
CA VAL A 152 40.06 -6.49 5.46
C VAL A 152 41.17 -6.66 6.51
N THR A 153 40.95 -7.37 7.60
CA THR A 153 41.99 -7.66 8.61
C THR A 153 43.08 -8.57 8.08
N GLY A 154 42.73 -9.54 7.22
CA GLY A 154 43.68 -10.43 6.59
C GLY A 154 44.64 -9.73 5.61
N VAL A 155 44.15 -8.72 4.88
CA VAL A 155 44.98 -7.93 3.95
C VAL A 155 45.89 -6.95 4.69
N PHE A 156 45.46 -6.40 5.83
CA PHE A 156 46.26 -5.50 6.65
C PHE A 156 47.42 -6.22 7.38
N TRP A 157 47.23 -7.48 7.79
CA TRP A 157 48.26 -8.26 8.46
C TRP A 157 49.37 -8.70 7.49
N LYS A 158 49.04 -9.10 6.26
CA LYS A 158 50.04 -9.47 5.22
C LYS A 158 50.94 -8.32 4.77
N ARG A 159 50.56 -7.07 4.99
CA ARG A 159 51.38 -5.89 4.64
C ARG A 159 52.47 -5.54 5.66
N LYS A 160 52.46 -6.15 6.86
CA LYS A 160 53.46 -5.86 7.91
C LYS A 160 54.68 -6.77 7.93
N GLU A 161 54.67 -7.84 7.18
CA GLU A 161 55.89 -8.69 7.03
C GLU A 161 56.65 -8.32 5.75
N LYS A 162 57.48 -7.27 5.82
CA LYS A 162 58.59 -7.09 4.91
C LYS A 162 59.76 -7.85 5.51
N PRO A 163 60.42 -8.79 4.77
CA PRO A 163 61.66 -9.40 5.25
C PRO A 163 62.78 -8.35 5.22
N LYS A 164 63.53 -8.25 6.33
CA LYS A 164 64.80 -7.55 6.45
C LYS A 164 65.79 -8.24 5.53
N GLY A 165 66.32 -7.49 4.54
CA GLY A 165 67.40 -7.94 3.68
C GLY A 165 68.66 -8.19 4.49
N ASP A 166 69.24 -9.33 4.28
CA ASP A 166 70.55 -9.72 4.73
C ASP A 166 71.67 -8.91 3.96
N GLU A 167 72.41 -8.16 4.72
CA GLU A 167 73.64 -7.52 4.25
C GLU A 167 74.81 -8.43 4.55
N SER A 168 75.25 -9.17 3.56
CA SER A 168 76.47 -9.93 3.66
C SER A 168 77.65 -9.15 2.95
N THR A 169 78.44 -8.62 3.80
CA THR A 169 79.83 -8.17 3.56
C THR A 169 80.66 -9.25 2.87
N THR A 170 81.33 -8.89 1.80
CA THR A 170 82.57 -9.59 1.38
C THR A 170 83.69 -8.57 1.16
N VAL A 171 84.70 -8.78 1.95
CA VAL A 171 85.97 -8.13 1.92
C VAL A 171 86.97 -9.05 1.10
N ASP A 172 87.92 -8.38 0.42
CA ASP A 172 89.24 -8.84 -0.06
C ASP A 172 89.21 -9.67 -1.36
N ASP A 173 90.07 -9.39 -2.32
CA ASP A 173 91.48 -8.90 -2.49
C ASP A 173 91.65 -8.18 -3.83
#